data_eefd4b12f6355ff64a1be9bdc7368d64
#
_entry.id   eefd4b12f6355ff64a1be9bdc7368d64
#
_cell.length_a   1.000
_cell.length_b   1.000
_cell.length_c   1.000
_cell.angle_alpha   90.00
_cell.angle_beta   90.00
_cell.angle_gamma   90.00
#
_symmetry.space_group_name_H-M   'P 1'
#
loop_
_entity.id
_entity.type
_entity.pdbx_description
1 polymer ?
#
loop_
_entity_poly.entity_id
_entity_poly.type
_entity_poly.pdbx_seq_one_letter_code
_entity_poly.pdbx_strand_id
1 'polypeptide(L)'
;MKPREAKALIQSCIDRGYVMHGDKLLTPDQAKELNIQPEKKKRAKKGEAQKFSDKQDDFCFFVRLHFSLSIVTEYQFEPSRRWRFDYAIEAEKIAIEQEGGVWSGGRHTRGQGYIGDMEKYNAAALAGWTLIRRTPDQMKTAETIELIRKALQRNELNKNS
;
A
#
# COMPACT_ATOMS: atom_id res chain seq x y z
N MET A 1 -10.49 4.11 -16.11
CA MET A 1 -9.10 4.58 -16.00
C MET A 1 -8.72 5.29 -17.29
N LYS A 2 -8.20 6.51 -17.21
CA LYS A 2 -7.77 7.25 -18.43
C LYS A 2 -6.55 6.59 -19.05
N PRO A 3 -6.39 6.54 -20.39
CA PRO A 3 -5.26 5.85 -21.05
C PRO A 3 -3.88 6.32 -20.58
N ARG A 4 -3.77 7.56 -20.09
CA ARG A 4 -2.53 8.15 -19.59
C ARG A 4 -2.11 7.58 -18.23
N GLU A 5 -3.09 7.28 -17.38
CA GLU A 5 -2.89 6.67 -16.05
C GLU A 5 -2.46 5.21 -16.16
N ALA A 6 -3.06 4.48 -17.11
CA ALA A 6 -2.68 3.09 -17.40
C ALA A 6 -1.23 2.97 -17.88
N LYS A 7 -0.79 3.88 -18.77
CA LYS A 7 0.61 3.90 -19.25
C LYS A 7 1.61 4.20 -18.13
N ALA A 8 1.29 5.14 -17.24
CA ALA A 8 2.13 5.49 -16.09
C ALA A 8 2.26 4.29 -15.12
N LEU A 9 1.16 3.57 -14.91
CA LEU A 9 1.15 2.39 -14.04
C LEU A 9 2.00 1.26 -14.63
N ILE A 10 1.85 0.94 -15.92
CA ILE A 10 2.67 -0.06 -16.63
C ILE A 10 4.15 0.33 -16.57
N GLN A 11 4.49 1.60 -16.78
CA GLN A 11 5.87 2.06 -16.73
C GLN A 11 6.47 1.88 -15.33
N SER A 12 5.71 2.16 -14.27
CA SER A 12 6.12 1.93 -12.89
C SER A 12 6.40 0.44 -12.61
N CYS A 13 5.61 -0.46 -13.17
CA CYS A 13 5.84 -1.91 -13.06
C CYS A 13 7.15 -2.31 -13.73
N ILE A 14 7.39 -1.82 -14.95
CA ILE A 14 8.62 -2.12 -15.73
C ILE A 14 9.86 -1.63 -14.97
N ASP A 15 9.80 -0.45 -14.35
CA ASP A 15 10.91 0.12 -13.56
C ASP A 15 11.23 -0.71 -12.31
N ARG A 16 10.29 -1.56 -11.85
CA ARG A 16 10.43 -2.51 -10.73
C ARG A 16 10.81 -3.93 -11.18
N GLY A 17 11.16 -4.11 -12.45
CA GLY A 17 11.61 -5.41 -12.96
C GLY A 17 10.50 -6.30 -13.49
N TYR A 18 9.25 -5.81 -13.58
CA TYR A 18 8.21 -6.52 -14.32
C TYR A 18 8.50 -6.44 -15.82
N VAL A 19 8.12 -7.47 -16.57
CA VAL A 19 8.40 -7.57 -18.00
C VAL A 19 7.09 -7.65 -18.77
N MET A 20 6.93 -6.79 -19.78
CA MET A 20 5.82 -6.90 -20.72
C MET A 20 6.08 -8.04 -21.72
N HIS A 21 5.10 -8.94 -21.87
CA HIS A 21 5.11 -9.99 -22.90
C HIS A 21 3.74 -10.05 -23.59
N GLY A 22 3.66 -9.49 -24.79
CA GLY A 22 2.38 -9.18 -25.44
C GLY A 22 1.57 -8.20 -24.59
N ASP A 23 0.32 -8.53 -24.31
CA ASP A 23 -0.59 -7.72 -23.50
C ASP A 23 -0.54 -8.04 -21.97
N LYS A 24 0.38 -8.93 -21.57
CA LYS A 24 0.52 -9.37 -20.17
C LYS A 24 1.75 -8.77 -19.52
N LEU A 25 1.57 -8.37 -18.25
CA LEU A 25 2.64 -7.93 -17.39
C LEU A 25 3.05 -9.10 -16.49
N LEU A 26 4.28 -9.58 -16.66
CA LEU A 26 4.85 -10.70 -15.93
C LEU A 26 5.65 -10.20 -14.71
N THR A 27 5.58 -10.93 -13.60
CA THR A 27 6.46 -10.71 -12.46
C THR A 27 7.90 -11.09 -12.83
N PRO A 28 8.92 -10.60 -12.09
CA PRO A 28 10.31 -10.99 -12.32
C PRO A 28 10.54 -12.50 -12.29
N ASP A 29 9.82 -13.22 -11.42
CA ASP A 29 9.96 -14.68 -11.31
C ASP A 29 9.31 -15.41 -12.48
N GLN A 30 8.12 -14.99 -12.92
CA GLN A 30 7.47 -15.51 -14.13
C GLN A 30 8.30 -15.24 -15.38
N ALA A 31 8.93 -14.08 -15.49
CA ALA A 31 9.81 -13.75 -16.59
C ALA A 31 11.06 -14.66 -16.62
N LYS A 32 11.61 -15.01 -15.44
CA LYS A 32 12.73 -15.97 -15.32
C LYS A 32 12.32 -17.38 -15.74
N GLU A 33 11.17 -17.86 -15.28
CA GLU A 33 10.65 -19.19 -15.65
C GLU A 33 10.44 -19.33 -17.17
N LEU A 34 9.98 -18.27 -17.80
CA LEU A 34 9.74 -18.21 -19.25
C LEU A 34 11.00 -17.82 -20.06
N ASN A 35 12.15 -17.64 -19.40
CA ASN A 35 13.43 -17.19 -19.99
C ASN A 35 13.29 -15.90 -20.81
N ILE A 36 12.40 -14.98 -20.39
CA ILE A 36 12.14 -13.70 -21.05
C ILE A 36 13.05 -12.65 -20.43
N GLN A 37 13.95 -12.07 -21.23
CA GLN A 37 14.85 -11.02 -20.82
C GLN A 37 14.16 -9.65 -20.91
N PRO A 38 14.32 -8.76 -19.88
CA PRO A 38 13.85 -7.38 -19.98
C PRO A 38 14.61 -6.63 -21.09
N GLU A 39 13.91 -5.87 -21.91
CA GLU A 39 14.54 -5.01 -22.92
C GLU A 39 15.54 -4.05 -22.26
N LYS A 40 16.80 -4.06 -22.73
CA LYS A 40 17.83 -3.15 -22.21
C LYS A 40 17.50 -1.71 -22.59
N LYS A 41 17.09 -0.89 -21.62
CA LYS A 41 16.89 0.57 -21.83
C LYS A 41 18.19 1.22 -22.30
N LYS A 42 18.17 1.91 -23.46
CA LYS A 42 19.21 2.84 -23.86
C LYS A 42 19.29 3.96 -22.81
N ARG A 43 20.48 4.20 -22.21
CA ARG A 43 20.70 5.28 -21.24
C ARG A 43 20.31 6.62 -21.84
N ALA A 44 19.21 7.22 -21.40
CA ALA A 44 18.87 8.60 -21.69
C ALA A 44 19.80 9.53 -20.90
N LYS A 45 20.26 10.60 -21.56
CA LYS A 45 21.11 11.64 -20.97
C LYS A 45 20.38 12.34 -19.81
N LYS A 46 21.10 12.55 -18.70
CA LYS A 46 20.69 13.19 -17.47
C LYS A 46 20.22 14.63 -17.73
N GLY A 47 18.93 14.85 -17.86
CA GLY A 47 18.29 16.16 -17.79
C GLY A 47 17.65 16.29 -16.41
N GLU A 48 17.67 17.50 -15.85
CA GLU A 48 17.28 17.86 -14.48
C GLU A 48 15.94 17.22 -14.07
N ALA A 49 16.00 16.25 -13.17
CA ALA A 49 14.84 15.63 -12.57
C ALA A 49 14.35 16.51 -11.41
N GLN A 50 13.19 17.13 -11.56
CA GLN A 50 12.39 17.58 -10.42
C GLN A 50 12.30 16.44 -9.43
N LYS A 51 12.76 16.70 -8.19
CA LYS A 51 12.64 15.77 -7.07
C LYS A 51 11.15 15.58 -6.71
N PHE A 52 10.47 14.71 -7.43
CA PHE A 52 9.32 14.00 -6.89
C PHE A 52 9.88 12.85 -6.06
N SER A 53 9.81 13.00 -4.75
CA SER A 53 10.15 11.90 -3.82
C SER A 53 8.98 10.92 -3.74
N ASP A 54 8.55 10.38 -4.86
CA ASP A 54 7.73 9.20 -4.91
C ASP A 54 8.64 7.97 -4.89
N LYS A 55 9.14 7.64 -3.71
CA LYS A 55 9.29 6.22 -3.37
C LYS A 55 7.87 5.69 -3.33
N GLN A 56 7.36 5.32 -4.48
CA GLN A 56 6.07 4.67 -4.58
C GLN A 56 6.19 3.38 -3.78
N ASP A 57 5.58 3.38 -2.61
CA ASP A 57 5.61 2.26 -1.68
C ASP A 57 5.05 1.02 -2.37
N ASP A 58 5.77 -0.10 -2.26
CA ASP A 58 5.41 -1.36 -2.90
C ASP A 58 4.04 -1.87 -2.49
N PHE A 59 3.60 -1.56 -1.27
CA PHE A 59 2.28 -1.93 -0.80
C PHE A 59 1.19 -1.07 -1.45
N CYS A 60 1.41 0.24 -1.58
CA CYS A 60 0.49 1.11 -2.31
C CYS A 60 0.28 0.64 -3.75
N PHE A 61 1.35 0.22 -4.41
CA PHE A 61 1.28 -0.34 -5.74
C PHE A 61 0.51 -1.66 -5.77
N PHE A 62 0.78 -2.56 -4.83
CA PHE A 62 0.10 -3.84 -4.69
C PHE A 62 -1.43 -3.66 -4.51
N VAL A 63 -1.87 -2.73 -3.66
CA VAL A 63 -3.29 -2.44 -3.46
C VAL A 63 -3.95 -1.85 -4.71
N ARG A 64 -3.27 -0.92 -5.40
CA ARG A 64 -3.79 -0.32 -6.64
C ARG A 64 -3.99 -1.33 -7.77
N LEU A 65 -3.16 -2.36 -7.85
CA LEU A 65 -3.33 -3.45 -8.82
C LEU A 65 -4.64 -4.22 -8.62
N HIS A 66 -5.12 -4.34 -7.38
CA HIS A 66 -6.29 -5.15 -7.05
C HIS A 66 -7.59 -4.36 -7.00
N PHE A 67 -7.54 -3.07 -6.63
CA PHE A 67 -8.76 -2.31 -6.32
C PHE A 67 -8.93 -1.02 -7.11
N SER A 68 -7.95 -0.57 -7.87
CA SER A 68 -7.98 0.74 -8.56
C SER A 68 -8.32 1.93 -7.63
N LEU A 69 -8.04 1.80 -6.33
CA LEU A 69 -8.31 2.79 -5.29
C LEU A 69 -7.09 3.67 -5.02
N SER A 70 -7.35 4.90 -4.59
CA SER A 70 -6.31 5.77 -4.05
C SER A 70 -5.95 5.32 -2.64
N ILE A 71 -4.68 4.99 -2.43
CA ILE A 71 -4.11 4.70 -1.12
C ILE A 71 -2.94 5.65 -0.89
N VAL A 72 -2.87 6.21 0.30
CA VAL A 72 -1.84 7.16 0.74
C VAL A 72 -1.06 6.60 1.93
N THR A 73 0.19 7.03 2.08
CA THR A 73 1.07 6.67 3.20
C THR A 73 1.06 7.77 4.24
N GLU A 74 1.40 7.42 5.51
CA GLU A 74 1.57 8.38 6.60
C GLU A 74 0.37 9.33 6.77
N TYR A 75 -0.84 8.79 6.64
CA TYR A 75 -2.07 9.58 6.67
C TYR A 75 -2.43 10.04 8.09
N GLN A 76 -2.44 11.35 8.32
CA GLN A 76 -2.88 11.93 9.59
C GLN A 76 -4.41 12.05 9.62
N PHE A 77 -5.07 11.18 10.38
CA PHE A 77 -6.53 11.12 10.46
C PHE A 77 -7.14 12.03 11.54
N GLU A 78 -6.34 12.44 12.51
CA GLU A 78 -6.76 13.28 13.66
C GLU A 78 -5.99 14.60 13.65
N PRO A 79 -6.62 15.74 13.37
CA PRO A 79 -5.94 17.04 13.29
C PRO A 79 -5.29 17.51 14.58
N SER A 80 -5.88 17.14 15.74
CA SER A 80 -5.42 17.57 17.08
C SER A 80 -4.25 16.75 17.61
N ARG A 81 -3.97 15.61 17.00
CA ARG A 81 -2.92 14.68 17.37
C ARG A 81 -2.01 14.40 16.18
N ARG A 82 -0.74 14.03 16.43
CA ARG A 82 0.19 13.63 15.37
C ARG A 82 0.06 12.15 14.99
N TRP A 83 -1.11 11.56 15.22
CA TRP A 83 -1.37 10.17 14.89
C TRP A 83 -1.51 9.98 13.38
N ARG A 84 -0.79 9.03 12.86
CA ARG A 84 -0.81 8.68 11.44
C ARG A 84 -1.04 7.20 11.27
N PHE A 85 -1.72 6.85 10.20
CA PHE A 85 -1.75 5.49 9.71
C PHE A 85 -0.60 5.28 8.73
N ASP A 86 0.02 4.11 8.76
CA ASP A 86 1.06 3.77 7.77
C ASP A 86 0.47 3.85 6.35
N TYR A 87 -0.76 3.38 6.17
CA TYR A 87 -1.51 3.46 4.92
C TYR A 87 -2.99 3.76 5.16
N ALA A 88 -3.61 4.53 4.26
CA ALA A 88 -5.04 4.82 4.31
C ALA A 88 -5.69 4.82 2.92
N ILE A 89 -6.87 4.22 2.83
CA ILE A 89 -7.84 4.41 1.75
C ILE A 89 -8.87 5.39 2.31
N GLU A 90 -8.58 6.68 2.14
CA GLU A 90 -9.31 7.77 2.81
C GLU A 90 -10.79 7.77 2.47
N ALA A 91 -11.15 7.64 1.18
CA ALA A 91 -12.52 7.65 0.71
C ALA A 91 -13.39 6.55 1.34
N GLU A 92 -12.77 5.47 1.79
CA GLU A 92 -13.44 4.32 2.39
C GLU A 92 -13.19 4.20 3.90
N LYS A 93 -12.45 5.14 4.49
CA LYS A 93 -12.04 5.09 5.91
C LYS A 93 -11.46 3.72 6.30
N ILE A 94 -10.59 3.18 5.47
CA ILE A 94 -9.85 1.95 5.75
C ILE A 94 -8.40 2.32 6.03
N ALA A 95 -7.91 1.98 7.21
CA ALA A 95 -6.52 2.15 7.64
C ALA A 95 -5.82 0.80 7.67
N ILE A 96 -4.58 0.76 7.19
CA ILE A 96 -3.73 -0.43 7.25
C ILE A 96 -2.45 -0.06 7.99
N GLU A 97 -2.13 -0.82 9.04
CA GLU A 97 -0.95 -0.66 9.89
C GLU A 97 0.01 -1.83 9.69
N GLN A 98 1.27 -1.51 9.48
CA GLN A 98 2.34 -2.50 9.42
C GLN A 98 2.98 -2.66 10.78
N GLU A 99 2.66 -3.75 11.48
CA GLU A 99 3.17 -4.05 12.81
C GLU A 99 4.65 -4.45 12.77
N GLY A 100 5.53 -3.47 12.98
CA GLY A 100 6.95 -3.72 13.17
C GLY A 100 7.28 -4.24 14.57
N GLY A 101 8.37 -4.99 14.69
CA GLY A 101 8.92 -5.34 16.02
C GLY A 101 8.19 -6.43 16.80
N VAL A 102 7.28 -7.19 16.20
CA VAL A 102 6.60 -8.33 16.85
C VAL A 102 7.61 -9.33 17.42
N TRP A 103 8.81 -9.38 16.84
CA TRP A 103 9.88 -10.31 17.20
C TRP A 103 11.05 -9.67 18.00
N SER A 104 11.06 -8.34 18.19
CA SER A 104 12.10 -7.65 18.97
C SER A 104 11.77 -7.65 20.46
N GLY A 105 12.51 -8.43 21.24
CA GLY A 105 12.29 -8.72 22.66
C GLY A 105 12.48 -7.59 23.69
N GLY A 106 12.27 -6.33 23.33
CA GLY A 106 12.43 -5.18 24.22
C GLY A 106 11.29 -5.03 25.23
N ARG A 107 11.49 -5.47 26.48
CA ARG A 107 10.42 -5.47 27.52
C ARG A 107 10.10 -4.09 28.13
N HIS A 108 10.95 -3.07 28.01
CA HIS A 108 10.80 -1.80 28.73
C HIS A 108 10.24 -0.63 27.89
N THR A 109 10.25 -0.71 26.58
CA THR A 109 9.65 0.31 25.68
C THR A 109 8.19 0.02 25.32
N ARG A 110 7.68 -1.15 25.68
CA ARG A 110 6.34 -1.65 25.31
C ARG A 110 5.18 -0.96 26.03
N GLY A 111 5.37 -0.48 27.27
CA GLY A 111 4.25 0.04 28.07
C GLY A 111 3.69 1.35 27.54
N GLN A 112 4.51 2.37 27.36
CA GLN A 112 4.05 3.71 26.90
C GLN A 112 3.66 3.70 25.41
N GLY A 113 4.43 3.02 24.56
CA GLY A 113 4.09 2.86 23.16
C GLY A 113 2.75 2.14 22.96
N TYR A 114 2.54 1.05 23.69
CA TYR A 114 1.29 0.28 23.65
C TYR A 114 0.06 1.11 24.09
N ILE A 115 0.19 1.92 25.15
CA ILE A 115 -0.89 2.82 25.60
C ILE A 115 -1.21 3.85 24.52
N GLY A 116 -0.19 4.46 23.90
CA GLY A 116 -0.38 5.41 22.81
C GLY A 116 -1.07 4.80 21.59
N ASP A 117 -0.73 3.56 21.26
CA ASP A 117 -1.39 2.81 20.18
C ASP A 117 -2.86 2.50 20.52
N MET A 118 -3.17 2.15 21.76
CA MET A 118 -4.55 1.94 22.21
C MET A 118 -5.39 3.21 22.04
N GLU A 119 -4.86 4.37 22.46
CA GLU A 119 -5.54 5.67 22.30
C GLU A 119 -5.78 5.99 20.82
N LYS A 120 -4.75 5.83 19.99
CA LYS A 120 -4.82 6.01 18.53
C LYS A 120 -5.92 5.15 17.90
N TYR A 121 -5.94 3.85 18.23
CA TYR A 121 -6.89 2.92 17.63
C TYR A 121 -8.33 3.13 18.13
N ASN A 122 -8.51 3.51 19.40
CA ASN A 122 -9.82 3.89 19.91
C ASN A 122 -10.35 5.14 19.21
N ALA A 123 -9.51 6.16 19.03
CA ALA A 123 -9.89 7.37 18.29
C ALA A 123 -10.22 7.06 16.83
N ALA A 124 -9.45 6.21 16.18
CA ALA A 124 -9.73 5.76 14.80
C ALA A 124 -11.08 5.05 14.72
N ALA A 125 -11.37 4.13 15.64
CA ALA A 125 -12.64 3.40 15.68
C ALA A 125 -13.84 4.36 15.88
N LEU A 126 -13.75 5.31 16.81
CA LEU A 126 -14.77 6.34 17.04
C LEU A 126 -14.97 7.27 15.83
N ALA A 127 -13.92 7.52 15.05
CA ALA A 127 -13.98 8.28 13.81
C ALA A 127 -14.50 7.45 12.61
N GLY A 128 -14.88 6.18 12.84
CA GLY A 128 -15.45 5.28 11.84
C GLY A 128 -14.43 4.61 10.91
N TRP A 129 -13.15 4.58 11.31
CA TRP A 129 -12.13 3.88 10.54
C TRP A 129 -12.18 2.36 10.76
N THR A 130 -12.05 1.61 9.67
CA THR A 130 -11.77 0.17 9.72
C THR A 130 -10.26 -0.02 9.75
N LEU A 131 -9.76 -0.62 10.82
CA LEU A 131 -8.34 -0.86 10.99
C LEU A 131 -7.97 -2.28 10.61
N ILE A 132 -6.99 -2.43 9.72
CA ILE A 132 -6.37 -3.70 9.31
C ILE A 132 -4.92 -3.66 9.76
N ARG A 133 -4.53 -4.59 10.63
CA ARG A 133 -3.16 -4.67 11.16
C ARG A 133 -2.47 -5.90 10.62
N ARG A 134 -1.28 -5.74 10.05
CA ARG A 134 -0.52 -6.82 9.41
C ARG A 134 0.96 -6.73 9.77
N THR A 135 1.62 -7.86 9.91
CA THR A 135 3.09 -7.90 9.97
C THR A 135 3.69 -7.61 8.59
N PRO A 136 4.97 -7.21 8.50
CA PRO A 136 5.64 -6.95 7.22
C PRO A 136 5.48 -8.09 6.20
N ASP A 137 5.61 -9.34 6.65
CA ASP A 137 5.49 -10.53 5.80
C ASP A 137 4.06 -10.75 5.28
N GLN A 138 3.07 -10.27 6.02
CA GLN A 138 1.65 -10.40 5.67
C GLN A 138 1.15 -9.30 4.75
N MET A 139 1.83 -8.16 4.66
CA MET A 139 1.34 -7.00 3.93
C MET A 139 0.92 -7.33 2.48
N LYS A 140 1.77 -8.01 1.73
CA LYS A 140 1.55 -8.31 0.31
C LYS A 140 1.05 -9.73 0.07
N THR A 141 0.03 -10.16 0.83
CA THR A 141 -0.57 -11.50 0.71
C THR A 141 -2.01 -11.44 0.20
N ALA A 142 -2.52 -12.57 -0.27
CA ALA A 142 -3.90 -12.72 -0.69
C ALA A 142 -4.89 -12.47 0.46
N GLU A 143 -4.51 -12.85 1.70
CA GLU A 143 -5.34 -12.61 2.88
C GLU A 143 -5.51 -11.11 3.15
N THR A 144 -4.47 -10.31 2.94
CA THR A 144 -4.56 -8.85 3.10
C THR A 144 -5.49 -8.23 2.07
N ILE A 145 -5.42 -8.68 0.82
CA ILE A 145 -6.36 -8.28 -0.22
C ILE A 145 -7.79 -8.66 0.15
N GLU A 146 -8.00 -9.85 0.69
CA GLU A 146 -9.32 -10.29 1.12
C GLU A 146 -9.88 -9.48 2.30
N LEU A 147 -9.04 -9.10 3.26
CA LEU A 147 -9.44 -8.20 4.36
C LEU A 147 -9.88 -6.82 3.84
N ILE A 148 -9.13 -6.25 2.91
CA ILE A 148 -9.49 -4.98 2.28
C ILE A 148 -10.82 -5.11 1.52
N ARG A 149 -11.02 -6.18 0.76
CA ARG A 149 -12.26 -6.46 0.03
C ARG A 149 -13.47 -6.54 0.97
N LYS A 150 -13.36 -7.28 2.07
CA LYS A 150 -14.41 -7.38 3.09
C LYS A 150 -14.74 -6.03 3.73
N ALA A 151 -13.72 -5.22 4.00
CA ALA A 151 -13.91 -3.87 4.53
C ALA A 151 -14.66 -2.96 3.55
N LEU A 152 -14.32 -3.03 2.26
CA LEU A 152 -15.03 -2.29 1.19
C LEU A 152 -16.48 -2.72 1.07
N GLN A 153 -16.75 -4.03 1.01
CA GLN A 153 -18.12 -4.57 0.94
C GLN A 153 -18.98 -4.15 2.12
N ARG A 154 -18.43 -4.18 3.34
CA ARG A 154 -19.13 -3.70 4.53
C ARG A 154 -19.50 -2.22 4.43
N ASN A 155 -18.59 -1.40 3.92
CA ASN A 155 -18.85 0.03 3.74
C ASN A 155 -19.95 0.28 2.70
N GLU A 156 -19.99 -0.48 1.62
CA GLU A 156 -21.05 -0.41 0.61
C GLU A 156 -22.43 -0.74 1.20
N LEU A 157 -22.52 -1.80 2.01
CA LEU A 157 -23.75 -2.17 2.69
C LEU A 157 -24.25 -1.08 3.63
N ASN A 158 -23.34 -0.45 4.39
CA ASN A 158 -23.69 0.63 5.32
C ASN A 158 -24.10 1.94 4.62
N LYS A 159 -23.63 2.20 3.39
CA LYS A 159 -24.06 3.36 2.58
C LYS A 159 -25.46 3.19 2.00
N ASN A 160 -25.95 1.96 1.88
CA ASN A 160 -27.23 1.60 1.27
C ASN A 160 -28.34 1.33 2.32
N SER A 161 -28.02 1.43 3.60
CA SER A 161 -28.95 1.23 4.74
C SER A 161 -29.36 2.56 5.35
#